data_98d0c5c95a4adf6e204720ba1f6279f1
#
_entry.id   98d0c5c95a4adf6e204720ba1f6279f1
#
_cell.length_a   1.000
_cell.length_b   1.000
_cell.length_c   1.000
_cell.angle_alpha   90.00
_cell.angle_beta   90.00
_cell.angle_gamma   90.00
#
_symmetry.space_group_name_H-M   'P 1'
#
loop_
_entity.id
_entity.type
_entity.pdbx_description
1 polymer ?
#
loop_
_entity_poly.entity_id
_entity_poly.type
_entity_poly.pdbx_seq_one_letter_code
_entity_poly.pdbx_strand_id
1 'polypeptide(L)'
;LPYWLAEEETDRKKIILDPGLTFGTGAHPSTQMVMEAMEQRVQPGWHCLDLGSGSGILSITALRLGAQSAVGVDIDPKAEDIARENAAYNGFGSPAFTALTGNVTEDKGLMHRLSQDRYDLLLVNIVADVIIGLSPILPDFMGAHTLLICSGILDSRLDDVTAALEK
;
A
#
# COMPACT_ATOMS: atom_id res chain seq x y z
N LEU A 1 8.25 -6.46 12.57
CA LEU A 1 9.04 -7.54 13.14
C LEU A 1 9.06 -8.75 12.21
N PRO A 2 10.19 -9.43 12.04
CA PRO A 2 10.21 -10.76 11.46
C PRO A 2 9.29 -11.71 12.22
N TYR A 3 8.70 -12.68 11.54
CA TYR A 3 7.71 -13.58 12.15
C TYR A 3 8.28 -14.40 13.34
N TRP A 4 9.58 -14.68 13.36
CA TRP A 4 10.24 -15.37 14.47
C TRP A 4 10.48 -14.50 15.70
N LEU A 5 10.25 -13.18 15.61
CA LEU A 5 10.28 -12.25 16.74
C LEU A 5 8.88 -11.79 17.17
N ALA A 6 7.84 -12.49 16.71
CA ALA A 6 6.45 -12.10 16.97
C ALA A 6 6.09 -12.05 18.46
N GLU A 7 6.76 -12.86 19.28
CA GLU A 7 6.54 -12.94 20.73
C GLU A 7 7.23 -11.81 21.53
N GLU A 8 8.05 -10.97 20.89
CA GLU A 8 8.67 -9.83 21.60
C GLU A 8 7.61 -8.87 22.14
N GLU A 9 7.69 -8.53 23.39
CA GLU A 9 6.80 -7.55 24.02
C GLU A 9 7.16 -6.11 23.62
N THR A 10 6.17 -5.33 23.27
CA THR A 10 6.31 -3.90 22.96
C THR A 10 4.98 -3.18 23.16
N ASP A 11 5.04 -1.93 23.61
CA ASP A 11 3.87 -1.07 23.74
C ASP A 11 3.35 -0.54 22.40
N ARG A 12 4.10 -0.75 21.32
CA ARG A 12 3.72 -0.33 19.96
C ARG A 12 2.93 -1.44 19.24
N LYS A 13 2.07 -1.02 18.31
CA LYS A 13 1.40 -1.96 17.40
C LYS A 13 2.43 -2.69 16.55
N LYS A 14 2.42 -4.02 16.60
CA LYS A 14 3.35 -4.85 15.84
C LYS A 14 2.82 -5.12 14.44
N ILE A 15 3.74 -5.13 13.49
CA ILE A 15 3.54 -5.69 12.16
C ILE A 15 4.54 -6.82 11.98
N ILE A 16 4.03 -8.00 11.71
CA ILE A 16 4.81 -9.22 11.58
C ILE A 16 4.95 -9.54 10.10
N LEU A 17 6.18 -9.75 9.65
CA LEU A 17 6.49 -10.04 8.26
C LEU A 17 7.48 -11.19 8.16
N ASP A 18 7.42 -11.94 7.07
CA ASP A 18 8.54 -12.72 6.60
C ASP A 18 9.50 -11.80 5.83
N PRO A 19 10.71 -11.53 6.31
CA PRO A 19 11.68 -10.69 5.61
C PRO A 19 12.34 -11.38 4.41
N GLY A 20 11.92 -12.59 4.04
CA GLY A 20 12.54 -13.44 3.04
C GLY A 20 12.65 -12.80 1.68
N LEU A 21 11.94 -12.99 0.68
CA LEU A 21 12.30 -12.86 -0.73
C LEU A 21 11.78 -11.61 -1.47
N THR A 22 11.20 -10.60 -0.80
CA THR A 22 10.65 -9.40 -1.46
C THR A 22 11.17 -8.10 -0.89
N PHE A 23 11.09 -7.04 -1.70
CA PHE A 23 11.15 -5.66 -1.25
C PHE A 23 10.00 -5.37 -0.26
N GLY A 24 10.23 -4.43 0.67
CA GLY A 24 9.18 -3.97 1.55
C GLY A 24 9.20 -4.61 2.94
N THR A 25 10.40 -4.88 3.48
CA THR A 25 10.57 -5.36 4.87
C THR A 25 10.30 -4.27 5.92
N GLY A 26 10.04 -3.03 5.49
CA GLY A 26 9.89 -1.88 6.37
C GLY A 26 11.20 -1.23 6.80
N ALA A 27 12.35 -1.75 6.36
CA ALA A 27 13.65 -1.19 6.70
C ALA A 27 14.01 0.04 5.86
N HIS A 28 13.39 0.22 4.68
CA HIS A 28 13.69 1.36 3.81
C HIS A 28 13.10 2.64 4.40
N PRO A 29 13.86 3.76 4.41
CA PRO A 29 13.40 5.03 4.99
C PRO A 29 12.09 5.55 4.39
N SER A 30 11.85 5.38 3.10
CA SER A 30 10.61 5.81 2.45
C SER A 30 9.39 5.08 3.02
N THR A 31 9.50 3.79 3.26
CA THR A 31 8.45 2.98 3.87
C THR A 31 8.16 3.41 5.30
N GLN A 32 9.21 3.67 6.08
CA GLN A 32 9.07 4.15 7.46
C GLN A 32 8.36 5.52 7.51
N MET A 33 8.73 6.44 6.64
CA MET A 33 8.09 7.76 6.54
C MET A 33 6.60 7.65 6.19
N VAL A 34 6.24 6.76 5.27
CA VAL A 34 4.82 6.51 4.93
C VAL A 34 4.08 5.94 6.12
N MET A 35 4.65 4.97 6.83
CA MET A 35 4.03 4.38 8.03
C MET A 35 3.81 5.42 9.13
N GLU A 36 4.76 6.32 9.36
CA GLU A 36 4.63 7.43 10.32
C GLU A 36 3.51 8.39 9.91
N ALA A 37 3.42 8.76 8.63
CA ALA A 37 2.33 9.58 8.12
C ALA A 37 0.97 8.89 8.29
N MET A 38 0.91 7.58 8.06
CA MET A 38 -0.31 6.78 8.25
C MET A 38 -0.74 6.74 9.72
N GLU A 39 0.19 6.61 10.67
CA GLU A 39 -0.12 6.63 12.12
C GLU A 39 -0.87 7.89 12.53
N GLN A 40 -0.58 9.02 11.89
CA GLN A 40 -1.20 10.32 12.18
C GLN A 40 -2.53 10.55 11.45
N ARG A 41 -2.82 9.83 10.38
CA ARG A 41 -3.88 10.16 9.44
C ARG A 41 -4.97 9.10 9.30
N VAL A 42 -4.62 7.81 9.38
CA VAL A 42 -5.58 6.73 9.15
C VAL A 42 -6.66 6.73 10.24
N GLN A 43 -7.90 6.69 9.80
CA GLN A 43 -9.07 6.66 10.66
C GLN A 43 -9.71 5.26 10.65
N PRO A 44 -10.36 4.85 11.75
CA PRO A 44 -11.15 3.62 11.78
C PRO A 44 -12.21 3.60 10.67
N GLY A 45 -12.37 2.45 10.05
CA GLY A 45 -13.37 2.24 9.01
C GLY A 45 -12.93 2.63 7.60
N TRP A 46 -11.74 3.16 7.41
CA TRP A 46 -11.21 3.53 6.10
C TRP A 46 -10.98 2.33 5.18
N HIS A 47 -11.14 2.56 3.90
CA HIS A 47 -10.79 1.63 2.83
C HIS A 47 -9.51 2.09 2.14
N CYS A 48 -8.53 1.21 2.05
CA CYS A 48 -7.20 1.49 1.53
C CYS A 48 -6.96 0.76 0.19
N LEU A 49 -6.35 1.46 -0.76
CA LEU A 49 -5.77 0.86 -1.97
C LEU A 49 -4.25 1.13 -1.96
N ASP A 50 -3.48 0.07 -2.11
CA ASP A 50 -2.02 0.09 -2.08
C ASP A 50 -1.48 -0.39 -3.43
N LEU A 51 -1.04 0.55 -4.25
CA LEU A 51 -0.48 0.29 -5.58
C LEU A 51 1.04 0.10 -5.47
N GLY A 52 1.52 -1.05 -5.95
CA GLY A 52 2.90 -1.50 -5.73
C GLY A 52 3.08 -2.06 -4.31
N SER A 53 2.18 -2.93 -3.90
CA SER A 53 2.06 -3.38 -2.51
C SER A 53 3.24 -4.24 -2.01
N GLY A 54 3.97 -4.90 -2.89
CA GLY A 54 5.12 -5.74 -2.54
C GLY A 54 4.80 -6.75 -1.44
N SER A 55 5.48 -6.63 -0.30
CA SER A 55 5.25 -7.48 0.89
C SER A 55 3.90 -7.30 1.56
N GLY A 56 3.14 -6.27 1.18
CA GLY A 56 1.88 -5.90 1.81
C GLY A 56 2.03 -5.08 3.10
N ILE A 57 3.22 -4.64 3.45
CA ILE A 57 3.49 -3.95 4.72
C ILE A 57 2.61 -2.72 4.94
N LEU A 58 2.40 -1.89 3.91
CA LEU A 58 1.59 -0.67 4.04
C LEU A 58 0.09 -0.99 4.17
N SER A 59 -0.41 -1.97 3.41
CA SER A 59 -1.77 -2.49 3.56
C SER A 59 -2.03 -3.03 4.97
N ILE A 60 -1.10 -3.83 5.49
CA ILE A 60 -1.18 -4.40 6.84
C ILE A 60 -1.12 -3.28 7.89
N THR A 61 -0.27 -2.26 7.67
CA THR A 61 -0.20 -1.08 8.54
C THR A 61 -1.56 -0.37 8.60
N ALA A 62 -2.21 -0.14 7.46
CA ALA A 62 -3.53 0.49 7.41
C ALA A 62 -4.55 -0.31 8.24
N LEU A 63 -4.59 -1.63 8.09
CA LEU A 63 -5.48 -2.50 8.85
C LEU A 63 -5.19 -2.48 10.36
N ARG A 64 -3.92 -2.48 10.75
CA ARG A 64 -3.49 -2.36 12.16
C ARG A 64 -3.88 -1.02 12.78
N LEU A 65 -3.95 0.04 11.97
CA LEU A 65 -4.38 1.37 12.41
C LEU A 65 -5.91 1.54 12.46
N GLY A 66 -6.65 0.54 12.04
CA GLY A 66 -8.11 0.52 12.14
C GLY A 66 -8.86 0.62 10.81
N ALA A 67 -8.16 0.61 9.66
CA ALA A 67 -8.83 0.54 8.36
C ALA A 67 -9.73 -0.71 8.29
N GLN A 68 -10.86 -0.59 7.65
CA GLN A 68 -11.82 -1.69 7.50
C GLN A 68 -11.38 -2.68 6.44
N SER A 69 -10.77 -2.19 5.37
CA SER A 69 -10.26 -3.02 4.30
C SER A 69 -9.02 -2.42 3.64
N ALA A 70 -8.20 -3.28 3.08
CA ALA A 70 -7.08 -2.91 2.25
C ALA A 70 -6.98 -3.84 1.04
N VAL A 71 -6.74 -3.25 -0.13
CA VAL A 71 -6.46 -3.96 -1.37
C VAL A 71 -5.05 -3.63 -1.80
N GLY A 72 -4.19 -4.63 -1.87
CA GLY A 72 -2.83 -4.51 -2.38
C GLY A 72 -2.75 -5.02 -3.81
N VAL A 73 -2.11 -4.26 -4.69
CA VAL A 73 -1.93 -4.60 -6.09
C VAL A 73 -0.46 -4.52 -6.45
N ASP A 74 0.07 -5.56 -7.07
CA ASP A 74 1.45 -5.58 -7.57
C ASP A 74 1.51 -6.25 -8.94
N ILE A 75 2.50 -5.88 -9.74
CA ILE A 75 2.72 -6.51 -11.05
C ILE A 75 3.40 -7.87 -10.93
N ASP A 76 4.11 -8.12 -9.83
CA ASP A 76 4.79 -9.38 -9.57
C ASP A 76 3.80 -10.40 -8.97
N PRO A 77 3.55 -11.53 -9.66
CA PRO A 77 2.67 -12.58 -9.15
C PRO A 77 3.10 -13.15 -7.79
N LYS A 78 4.40 -13.14 -7.50
CA LYS A 78 4.93 -13.62 -6.22
C LYS A 78 4.56 -12.71 -5.05
N ALA A 79 4.41 -11.41 -5.32
CA ALA A 79 4.02 -10.45 -4.31
C ALA A 79 2.62 -10.74 -3.74
N GLU A 80 1.71 -11.24 -4.55
CA GLU A 80 0.35 -11.59 -4.12
C GLU A 80 0.36 -12.64 -3.00
N ASP A 81 1.10 -13.74 -3.19
CA ASP A 81 1.17 -14.81 -2.19
C ASP A 81 1.89 -14.35 -0.92
N ILE A 82 3.00 -13.63 -1.09
CA ILE A 82 3.78 -13.10 0.02
C ILE A 82 2.97 -12.10 0.85
N ALA A 83 2.24 -11.20 0.20
CA ALA A 83 1.39 -10.24 0.90
C ALA A 83 0.26 -10.95 1.68
N ARG A 84 -0.34 -11.99 1.12
CA ARG A 84 -1.35 -12.81 1.81
C ARG A 84 -0.78 -13.51 3.04
N GLU A 85 0.41 -14.10 2.93
CA GLU A 85 1.08 -14.76 4.06
C GLU A 85 1.40 -13.76 5.17
N ASN A 86 1.96 -12.60 4.81
CA ASN A 86 2.26 -11.55 5.76
C ASN A 86 0.99 -11.01 6.45
N ALA A 87 -0.09 -10.84 5.71
CA ALA A 87 -1.37 -10.45 6.29
C ALA A 87 -1.87 -11.51 7.28
N ALA A 88 -1.75 -12.78 6.95
CA ALA A 88 -2.14 -13.88 7.82
C ALA A 88 -1.34 -13.91 9.13
N TYR A 89 -0.03 -13.62 9.11
CA TYR A 89 0.77 -13.48 10.34
C TYR A 89 0.25 -12.39 11.28
N ASN A 90 -0.47 -11.40 10.75
CA ASN A 90 -1.06 -10.31 11.51
C ASN A 90 -2.56 -10.53 11.82
N GLY A 91 -3.11 -11.69 11.48
CA GLY A 91 -4.51 -12.03 11.70
C GLY A 91 -5.47 -11.43 10.68
N PHE A 92 -4.99 -11.00 9.52
CA PHE A 92 -5.81 -10.45 8.44
C PHE A 92 -5.92 -11.42 7.26
N GLY A 93 -7.11 -11.50 6.70
CA GLY A 93 -7.43 -12.27 5.51
C GLY A 93 -8.65 -11.68 4.82
N SER A 94 -9.15 -12.34 3.77
CA SER A 94 -10.37 -11.90 3.08
C SER A 94 -11.58 -11.89 4.05
N PRO A 95 -12.46 -10.89 4.00
CA PRO A 95 -12.49 -9.76 3.05
C PRO A 95 -11.67 -8.52 3.48
N ALA A 96 -11.09 -8.51 4.68
CA ALA A 96 -10.37 -7.33 5.19
C ALA A 96 -9.12 -7.02 4.35
N PHE A 97 -8.39 -8.05 3.94
CA PHE A 97 -7.24 -7.90 3.05
C PHE A 97 -7.44 -8.70 1.76
N THR A 98 -7.19 -8.05 0.63
CA THR A 98 -7.19 -8.65 -0.70
C THR A 98 -5.90 -8.29 -1.42
N ALA A 99 -5.16 -9.28 -1.89
CA ALA A 99 -3.99 -9.09 -2.73
C ALA A 99 -4.32 -9.50 -4.17
N LEU A 100 -3.93 -8.67 -5.12
CA LEU A 100 -4.19 -8.86 -6.55
C LEU A 100 -2.90 -8.68 -7.34
N THR A 101 -2.78 -9.43 -8.43
CA THR A 101 -1.69 -9.29 -9.39
C THR A 101 -2.18 -8.60 -10.65
N GLY A 102 -1.44 -7.63 -11.13
CA GLY A 102 -1.69 -6.98 -12.42
C GLY A 102 -1.12 -5.58 -12.53
N ASN A 103 -1.12 -5.07 -13.75
CA ASN A 103 -0.75 -3.70 -14.05
C ASN A 103 -2.00 -2.87 -14.33
N VAL A 104 -2.35 -2.00 -13.41
CA VAL A 104 -3.57 -1.17 -13.51
C VAL A 104 -3.58 -0.21 -14.72
N THR A 105 -2.41 0.09 -15.31
CA THR A 105 -2.32 0.92 -16.50
C THR A 105 -2.63 0.15 -17.79
N GLU A 106 -2.54 -1.15 -17.77
CA GLU A 106 -2.69 -2.02 -18.95
C GLU A 106 -3.88 -2.97 -18.84
N ASP A 107 -4.17 -3.46 -17.64
CA ASP A 107 -5.27 -4.40 -17.38
C ASP A 107 -6.59 -3.65 -17.13
N LYS A 108 -7.38 -3.52 -18.18
CA LYS A 108 -8.69 -2.84 -18.12
C LYS A 108 -9.68 -3.53 -17.19
N GLY A 109 -9.62 -4.85 -17.08
CA GLY A 109 -10.48 -5.61 -16.18
C GLY A 109 -10.16 -5.33 -14.71
N LEU A 110 -8.88 -5.33 -14.37
CA LEU A 110 -8.40 -4.96 -13.04
C LEU A 110 -8.76 -3.50 -12.71
N MET A 111 -8.49 -2.58 -13.64
CA MET A 111 -8.84 -1.18 -13.50
C MET A 111 -10.34 -0.99 -13.25
N HIS A 112 -11.18 -1.65 -14.03
CA HIS A 112 -12.62 -1.60 -13.86
C HIS A 112 -13.04 -2.12 -12.49
N ARG A 113 -12.49 -3.25 -12.05
CA ARG A 113 -12.79 -3.83 -10.74
C ARG A 113 -12.44 -2.88 -9.60
N LEU A 114 -11.25 -2.30 -9.64
CA LEU A 114 -10.76 -1.41 -8.58
C LEU A 114 -11.51 -0.08 -8.54
N SER A 115 -11.91 0.46 -9.69
CA SER A 115 -12.62 1.75 -9.79
C SER A 115 -14.10 1.70 -9.42
N GLN A 116 -14.64 0.52 -9.09
CA GLN A 116 -16.02 0.41 -8.56
C GLN A 116 -16.13 1.03 -7.16
N ASP A 117 -15.04 1.07 -6.41
CA ASP A 117 -14.97 1.68 -5.09
C ASP A 117 -14.23 3.02 -5.13
N ARG A 118 -14.49 3.85 -4.13
CA ARG A 118 -13.69 5.02 -3.79
C ARG A 118 -12.99 4.75 -2.47
N TYR A 119 -11.68 4.98 -2.46
CA TYR A 119 -10.85 4.67 -1.31
C TYR A 119 -10.63 5.92 -0.46
N ASP A 120 -10.52 5.72 0.85
CA ASP A 120 -10.20 6.80 1.79
C ASP A 120 -8.70 7.07 1.84
N LEU A 121 -7.91 6.02 1.60
CA LEU A 121 -6.46 6.07 1.55
C LEU A 121 -5.94 5.42 0.28
N LEU A 122 -5.13 6.14 -0.47
CA LEU A 122 -4.44 5.66 -1.66
C LEU A 122 -2.93 5.76 -1.43
N LEU A 123 -2.26 4.62 -1.46
CA LEU A 123 -0.83 4.49 -1.23
C LEU A 123 -0.13 4.14 -2.55
N VAL A 124 0.94 4.87 -2.87
CA VAL A 124 1.78 4.63 -4.05
C VAL A 124 3.24 4.79 -3.65
N ASN A 125 3.86 3.70 -3.20
CA ASN A 125 5.26 3.67 -2.78
C ASN A 125 6.11 2.94 -3.82
N ILE A 126 6.38 3.63 -4.94
CA ILE A 126 7.10 3.11 -6.11
C ILE A 126 7.93 4.22 -6.76
N VAL A 127 8.73 3.85 -7.77
CA VAL A 127 9.58 4.82 -8.47
C VAL A 127 8.78 5.89 -9.21
N ALA A 128 9.37 7.08 -9.35
CA ALA A 128 8.73 8.29 -9.90
C ALA A 128 8.07 8.08 -11.27
N ASP A 129 8.73 7.38 -12.19
CA ASP A 129 8.20 7.16 -13.54
C ASP A 129 6.89 6.37 -13.52
N VAL A 130 6.75 5.42 -12.61
CA VAL A 130 5.52 4.64 -12.44
C VAL A 130 4.42 5.51 -11.83
N ILE A 131 4.73 6.36 -10.85
CA ILE A 131 3.77 7.31 -10.26
C ILE A 131 3.25 8.26 -11.34
N ILE A 132 4.13 8.83 -12.15
CA ILE A 132 3.78 9.71 -13.27
C ILE A 132 2.86 8.98 -14.26
N GLY A 133 3.19 7.73 -14.59
CA GLY A 133 2.34 6.89 -15.47
C GLY A 133 0.97 6.58 -14.88
N LEU A 134 0.86 6.48 -13.55
CA LEU A 134 -0.39 6.24 -12.84
C LEU A 134 -1.24 7.51 -12.67
N SER A 135 -0.63 8.69 -12.69
CA SER A 135 -1.31 9.94 -12.36
C SER A 135 -2.63 10.17 -13.10
N PRO A 136 -2.79 9.81 -14.39
CA PRO A 136 -4.06 10.01 -15.09
C PRO A 136 -5.22 9.14 -14.57
N ILE A 137 -4.92 8.02 -13.95
CA ILE A 137 -5.95 7.07 -13.46
C ILE A 137 -6.19 7.15 -11.95
N LEU A 138 -5.31 7.77 -11.18
CA LEU A 138 -5.48 7.89 -9.73
C LEU A 138 -6.82 8.52 -9.33
N PRO A 139 -7.33 9.57 -10.02
CA PRO A 139 -8.64 10.14 -9.72
C PRO A 139 -9.80 9.16 -9.77
N ASP A 140 -9.70 8.09 -10.56
CA ASP A 140 -10.75 7.06 -10.67
C ASP A 140 -10.92 6.23 -9.38
N PHE A 141 -9.93 6.26 -8.49
CA PHE A 141 -9.96 5.61 -7.18
C PHE A 141 -10.29 6.57 -6.03
N MET A 142 -10.33 7.88 -6.31
CA MET A 142 -10.38 8.93 -5.28
C MET A 142 -11.78 9.53 -5.15
N GLY A 143 -12.22 9.72 -3.91
CA GLY A 143 -13.37 10.55 -3.55
C GLY A 143 -12.90 11.94 -3.08
N ALA A 144 -13.86 12.77 -2.62
CA ALA A 144 -13.61 14.15 -2.21
C ALA A 144 -12.62 14.28 -1.02
N HIS A 145 -12.50 13.25 -0.20
CA HIS A 145 -11.67 13.26 1.02
C HIS A 145 -10.57 12.21 1.02
N THR A 146 -10.25 11.63 -0.13
CA THR A 146 -9.20 10.63 -0.24
C THR A 146 -7.83 11.24 0.09
N LEU A 147 -7.10 10.61 1.00
CA LEU A 147 -5.71 10.92 1.26
C LEU A 147 -4.83 10.12 0.30
N LEU A 148 -4.03 10.80 -0.49
CA LEU A 148 -3.02 10.21 -1.36
C LEU A 148 -1.65 10.37 -0.71
N ILE A 149 -0.94 9.26 -0.51
CA ILE A 149 0.45 9.25 -0.04
C ILE A 149 1.31 8.59 -1.12
N CYS A 150 2.21 9.37 -1.70
CA CYS A 150 3.22 8.88 -2.65
C CYS A 150 4.60 8.91 -2.00
N SER A 151 5.40 7.90 -2.25
CA SER A 151 6.78 7.80 -1.77
C SER A 151 7.63 6.95 -2.71
N GLY A 152 8.92 6.80 -2.41
CA GLY A 152 9.87 6.13 -3.29
C GLY A 152 10.42 7.06 -4.38
N ILE A 153 10.26 8.37 -4.20
CA ILE A 153 10.63 9.42 -5.16
C ILE A 153 12.00 9.98 -4.79
N LEU A 154 12.92 10.01 -5.75
CA LEU A 154 14.18 10.73 -5.59
C LEU A 154 13.92 12.24 -5.60
N ASP A 155 14.69 13.01 -4.81
CA ASP A 155 14.55 14.48 -4.72
C ASP A 155 14.61 15.15 -6.09
N SER A 156 15.48 14.66 -6.98
CA SER A 156 15.62 15.16 -8.36
C SER A 156 14.37 14.96 -9.23
N ARG A 157 13.43 14.12 -8.82
CA ARG A 157 12.20 13.81 -9.57
C ARG A 157 10.93 14.35 -8.91
N LEU A 158 11.06 15.02 -7.76
CA LEU A 158 9.91 15.50 -6.99
C LEU A 158 9.05 16.48 -7.79
N ASP A 159 9.68 17.42 -8.50
CA ASP A 159 8.96 18.42 -9.30
C ASP A 159 8.18 17.77 -10.46
N ASP A 160 8.75 16.75 -11.12
CA ASP A 160 8.10 16.02 -12.19
C ASP A 160 6.84 15.28 -11.68
N VAL A 161 6.95 14.63 -10.53
CA VAL A 161 5.83 13.91 -9.90
C VAL A 161 4.74 14.88 -9.46
N THR A 162 5.12 15.96 -8.79
CA THR A 162 4.17 17.02 -8.36
C THR A 162 3.40 17.58 -9.54
N ALA A 163 4.09 17.95 -10.61
CA ALA A 163 3.46 18.47 -11.83
C ALA A 163 2.51 17.46 -12.49
N ALA A 164 2.78 16.16 -12.38
CA ALA A 164 1.90 15.12 -12.90
C ALA A 164 0.64 14.93 -12.06
N LEU A 165 0.77 15.06 -10.72
CA LEU A 165 -0.34 14.87 -9.79
C LEU A 165 -1.27 16.07 -9.67
N GLU A 166 -0.80 17.26 -10.04
CA GLU A 166 -1.60 18.51 -10.03
C GLU A 166 -2.46 18.74 -11.27
N LYS A 167 -2.35 17.89 -12.29
CA LYS A 167 -3.17 17.93 -13.52
C LYS A 167 -4.52 17.26 -13.33
#